data_ad034ab33c0aa4933d0005c164f7edb8
#
_entry.id   ad034ab33c0aa4933d0005c164f7edb8
#
_cell.length_a   1.000
_cell.length_b   1.000
_cell.length_c   1.000
_cell.angle_alpha   90.00
_cell.angle_beta   90.00
_cell.angle_gamma   90.00
#
_symmetry.space_group_name_H-M   'P 1'
#
loop_
_entity.id
_entity.type
_entity.pdbx_description
1 polymer ?
#
loop_
_entity_poly.entity_id
_entity_poly.type
_entity_poly.pdbx_seq_one_letter_code
_entity_poly.pdbx_strand_id
1 'polypeptide(L)'
;MTAFHTPGHVARVESLCREGEGSLDGGDTPAQRGLDAAAAAVVGASVFAMEAIMARQARRAFVPIAGLHHAGRDHAAGFCIYNDCGVVIELLRARHGLGRIAY
;
A
#
# COMPACT_ATOMS: atom_id res chain seq x y z
N MET A 1 -6.64 2.55 1.06
CA MET A 1 -6.29 1.25 0.47
C MET A 1 -6.94 1.03 -0.89
N THR A 2 -8.24 1.13 -0.95
CA THR A 2 -9.02 0.93 -2.19
C THR A 2 -8.92 2.08 -3.21
N ALA A 3 -8.20 3.14 -2.93
CA ALA A 3 -7.83 4.14 -3.94
C ALA A 3 -6.99 3.53 -5.09
N PHE A 4 -6.20 2.52 -4.79
CA PHE A 4 -5.35 1.82 -5.77
C PHE A 4 -5.76 0.35 -5.92
N HIS A 5 -5.87 -0.39 -4.82
CA HIS A 5 -6.17 -1.82 -4.84
C HIS A 5 -7.66 -2.11 -5.02
N THR A 6 -7.96 -3.23 -5.67
CA THR A 6 -9.34 -3.72 -5.75
C THR A 6 -9.83 -4.17 -4.37
N PRO A 7 -11.12 -4.01 -4.06
CA PRO A 7 -11.69 -4.56 -2.83
C PRO A 7 -11.47 -6.06 -2.69
N GLY A 8 -11.49 -6.80 -3.80
CA GLY A 8 -11.25 -8.24 -3.81
C GLY A 8 -9.84 -8.61 -3.36
N HIS A 9 -8.82 -7.85 -3.77
CA HIS A 9 -7.45 -8.08 -3.31
C HIS A 9 -7.32 -7.84 -1.80
N VAL A 10 -7.85 -6.74 -1.30
CA VAL A 10 -7.81 -6.43 0.14
C VAL A 10 -8.50 -7.52 0.95
N ALA A 11 -9.72 -7.92 0.56
CA ALA A 11 -10.46 -8.98 1.24
C ALA A 11 -9.73 -10.33 1.22
N ARG A 12 -9.08 -10.67 0.10
CA ARG A 12 -8.28 -11.90 -0.02
C ARG A 12 -7.08 -11.88 0.93
N VAL A 13 -6.35 -10.77 0.99
CA VAL A 13 -5.21 -10.62 1.91
C VAL A 13 -5.65 -10.75 3.36
N GLU A 14 -6.71 -10.05 3.76
CA GLU A 14 -7.26 -10.14 5.11
C GLU A 14 -7.69 -11.57 5.48
N SER A 15 -8.36 -12.27 4.57
CA SER A 15 -8.81 -13.65 4.79
C SER A 15 -7.64 -14.60 4.98
N LEU A 16 -6.66 -14.58 4.07
CA LEU A 16 -5.47 -15.45 4.15
C LEU A 16 -4.65 -15.17 5.40
N CYS A 17 -4.47 -13.90 5.76
CA CYS A 17 -3.75 -13.54 6.98
C CYS A 17 -4.50 -13.92 8.26
N ARG A 18 -5.83 -13.89 8.23
CA ARG A 18 -6.65 -14.36 9.37
C ARG A 18 -6.50 -15.87 9.57
N GLU A 19 -6.49 -16.62 8.49
CA GLU A 19 -6.25 -18.07 8.50
C GLU A 19 -4.80 -18.39 8.89
N GLY A 20 -3.85 -17.53 8.50
CA GLY A 20 -2.43 -17.69 8.78
C GLY A 20 -1.75 -18.76 7.93
N GLU A 21 -2.36 -19.12 6.80
CA GLU A 21 -1.90 -20.16 5.89
C GLU A 21 -1.99 -19.70 4.43
N GLY A 22 -1.21 -20.32 3.57
CA GLY A 22 -1.20 -20.06 2.14
C GLY A 22 -0.20 -19.01 1.73
N SER A 23 -0.23 -18.65 0.44
CA SER A 23 0.63 -17.65 -0.17
C SER A 23 -0.17 -16.49 -0.71
N LEU A 24 0.37 -15.29 -0.53
CA LEU A 24 -0.24 -14.06 -1.02
C LEU A 24 0.10 -13.77 -2.49
N ASP A 25 1.21 -14.33 -3.00
CA ASP A 25 1.73 -14.03 -4.34
C ASP A 25 2.12 -15.27 -5.16
N GLY A 26 1.61 -16.44 -4.80
CA GLY A 26 1.88 -17.68 -5.53
C GLY A 26 3.11 -18.46 -5.07
N GLY A 27 3.77 -18.07 -3.96
CA GLY A 27 4.84 -18.89 -3.36
C GLY A 27 5.85 -18.13 -2.52
N ASP A 28 6.15 -16.89 -2.85
CA ASP A 28 7.26 -16.17 -2.22
C ASP A 28 6.85 -15.40 -0.96
N THR A 29 5.56 -15.10 -0.79
CA THR A 29 5.05 -14.33 0.35
C THR A 29 4.02 -15.14 1.12
N PRO A 30 4.43 -15.86 2.19
CA PRO A 30 3.48 -16.63 2.99
C PRO A 30 2.54 -15.72 3.77
N ALA A 31 1.27 -16.13 3.83
CA ALA A 31 0.29 -15.45 4.67
C ALA A 31 0.57 -15.74 6.15
N GLN A 32 0.57 -14.71 6.96
CA GLN A 32 0.79 -14.80 8.40
C GLN A 32 -0.21 -13.90 9.14
N ARG A 33 -0.60 -14.32 10.33
CA ARG A 33 -1.50 -13.52 11.18
C ARG A 33 -0.86 -12.18 11.50
N GLY A 34 -1.60 -11.09 11.29
CA GLY A 34 -1.15 -9.73 11.54
C GLY A 34 -0.35 -9.09 10.40
N LEU A 35 -0.01 -9.85 9.36
CA LEU A 35 0.76 -9.32 8.23
C LEU A 35 -0.06 -8.30 7.41
N ASP A 36 -1.36 -8.52 7.28
CA ASP A 36 -2.30 -7.59 6.65
C ASP A 36 -2.31 -6.23 7.36
N ALA A 37 -2.38 -6.24 8.70
CA ALA A 37 -2.35 -5.03 9.50
C ALA A 37 -0.99 -4.31 9.40
N ALA A 38 0.11 -5.05 9.42
CA ALA A 38 1.46 -4.50 9.24
C ALA A 38 1.62 -3.86 7.84
N ALA A 39 1.16 -4.54 6.79
CA ALA A 39 1.20 -4.01 5.43
C ALA A 39 0.33 -2.75 5.27
N ALA A 40 -0.85 -2.73 5.87
CA ALA A 40 -1.73 -1.56 5.90
C ALA A 40 -1.09 -0.39 6.65
N ALA A 41 -0.36 -0.64 7.74
CA ALA A 41 0.34 0.40 8.49
C ALA A 41 1.46 1.05 7.66
N VAL A 42 2.16 0.30 6.83
CA VAL A 42 3.16 0.86 5.89
C VAL A 42 2.49 1.81 4.90
N VAL A 43 1.39 1.42 4.30
CA VAL A 43 0.60 2.31 3.42
C VAL A 43 0.16 3.55 4.17
N GLY A 44 -0.33 3.39 5.40
CA GLY A 44 -0.73 4.50 6.27
C GLY A 44 0.40 5.49 6.56
N ALA A 45 1.62 5.00 6.76
CA ALA A 45 2.80 5.86 6.96
C ALA A 45 3.10 6.70 5.72
N SER A 46 3.05 6.11 4.52
CA SER A 46 3.25 6.83 3.26
C SER A 46 2.15 7.87 3.02
N VAL A 47 0.90 7.53 3.30
CA VAL A 47 -0.23 8.47 3.20
C VAL A 47 -0.09 9.62 4.20
N PHE A 48 0.30 9.33 5.44
CA PHE A 48 0.55 10.36 6.45
C PHE A 48 1.64 11.35 6.01
N ALA A 49 2.75 10.81 5.48
CA ALA A 49 3.85 11.62 4.97
C ALA A 49 3.40 12.52 3.80
N MET A 50 2.63 11.97 2.87
CA MET A 50 2.06 12.70 1.75
C MET A 50 1.14 13.83 2.22
N GLU A 51 0.23 13.57 3.14
CA GLU A 51 -0.68 14.59 3.67
C GLU A 51 0.07 15.70 4.42
N ALA A 52 1.14 15.39 5.16
CA ALA A 52 1.99 16.39 5.80
C ALA A 52 2.64 17.34 4.80
N ILE A 53 3.09 16.82 3.66
CA ILE A 53 3.65 17.63 2.57
C ILE A 53 2.54 18.50 1.93
N MET A 54 1.40 17.91 1.65
CA MET A 54 0.28 18.65 1.03
C MET A 54 -0.27 19.74 1.96
N ALA A 55 -0.25 19.52 3.27
CA ALA A 55 -0.60 20.51 4.30
C ALA A 55 0.53 21.54 4.57
N ARG A 56 1.64 21.48 3.85
CA ARG A 56 2.81 22.35 4.01
C ARG A 56 3.46 22.26 5.40
N GLN A 57 3.28 21.18 6.11
CA GLN A 57 3.94 20.88 7.38
C GLN A 57 5.37 20.39 7.16
N ALA A 58 5.67 19.83 5.99
CA ALA A 58 6.98 19.39 5.56
C ALA A 58 7.14 19.61 4.06
N ARG A 59 8.37 19.77 3.59
CA ARG A 59 8.71 19.86 2.16
C ARG A 59 9.07 18.50 1.57
N ARG A 60 9.61 17.63 2.39
CA ARG A 60 10.09 16.29 2.02
C ARG A 60 9.77 15.34 3.15
N ALA A 61 9.63 14.07 2.81
CA ALA A 61 9.45 13.01 3.78
C ALA A 61 10.24 11.77 3.35
N PHE A 62 10.69 11.01 4.32
CA PHE A 62 11.33 9.72 4.10
C PHE A 62 10.64 8.67 4.96
N VAL A 63 10.14 7.62 4.33
CA VAL A 63 9.46 6.51 4.99
C VAL A 63 10.28 5.25 4.74
N PRO A 64 11.18 4.86 5.67
CA PRO A 64 12.21 3.84 5.40
C PRO A 64 11.66 2.44 5.15
N ILE A 65 10.44 2.15 5.59
CA ILE A 65 9.80 0.84 5.41
C ILE A 65 8.90 0.77 4.17
N ALA A 66 8.71 1.88 3.47
CA ALA A 66 7.81 2.01 2.33
C ALA A 66 8.53 1.79 0.98
N GLY A 67 7.82 2.04 -0.13
CA GLY A 67 8.34 1.83 -1.48
C GLY A 67 8.02 0.43 -2.01
N LEU A 68 6.94 -0.16 -1.57
CA LEU A 68 6.52 -1.52 -1.92
C LEU A 68 5.78 -1.52 -3.26
N HIS A 69 6.50 -1.29 -4.35
CA HIS A 69 5.95 -0.99 -5.67
C HIS A 69 5.64 -2.21 -6.55
N HIS A 70 6.02 -3.41 -6.13
CA HIS A 70 5.80 -4.60 -6.97
C HIS A 70 4.35 -5.08 -6.98
N ALA A 71 3.58 -4.81 -5.95
CA ALA A 71 2.16 -5.21 -5.90
C ALA A 71 1.34 -4.49 -6.97
N GLY A 72 0.51 -5.25 -7.68
CA GLY A 72 -0.47 -4.73 -8.62
C GLY A 72 -1.78 -4.30 -7.93
N ARG A 73 -2.76 -3.89 -8.73
CA ARG A 73 -4.06 -3.47 -8.19
C ARG A 73 -4.82 -4.62 -7.52
N ASP A 74 -4.66 -5.82 -8.04
CA ASP A 74 -5.43 -7.01 -7.68
C ASP A 74 -4.57 -8.17 -7.17
N HIS A 75 -3.26 -7.95 -6.99
CA HIS A 75 -2.34 -9.02 -6.58
C HIS A 75 -1.12 -8.49 -5.82
N ALA A 76 -0.61 -9.33 -4.93
CA ALA A 76 0.70 -9.17 -4.31
C ALA A 76 1.79 -9.72 -5.25
N ALA A 77 2.98 -9.14 -5.19
CA ALA A 77 4.14 -9.58 -5.96
C ALA A 77 5.43 -9.09 -5.31
N GLY A 78 6.54 -9.79 -5.54
CA GLY A 78 7.87 -9.34 -5.11
C GLY A 78 7.96 -8.98 -3.63
N PHE A 79 7.36 -9.76 -2.75
CA PHE A 79 7.22 -9.53 -1.31
C PHE A 79 6.38 -8.31 -0.94
N CYS A 80 5.83 -7.59 -1.92
CA CYS A 80 4.94 -6.46 -1.68
C CYS A 80 3.48 -6.94 -1.64
N ILE A 81 2.81 -6.70 -0.53
CA ILE A 81 1.40 -7.05 -0.34
C ILE A 81 0.51 -5.94 -0.88
N TYR A 82 0.79 -4.71 -0.45
CA TYR A 82 0.14 -3.50 -0.93
C TYR A 82 1.17 -2.53 -1.50
N ASN A 83 0.77 -1.80 -2.53
CA ASN A 83 1.59 -0.80 -3.22
C ASN A 83 1.30 0.58 -2.61
N ASP A 84 2.10 1.00 -1.65
CA ASP A 84 1.96 2.30 -1.00
C ASP A 84 2.17 3.46 -1.98
N CYS A 85 3.10 3.32 -2.93
CA CYS A 85 3.34 4.33 -3.95
C CYS A 85 2.11 4.52 -4.86
N GLY A 86 1.48 3.43 -5.28
CA GLY A 86 0.24 3.46 -6.07
C GLY A 86 -0.90 4.13 -5.32
N VAL A 87 -1.06 3.81 -4.04
CA VAL A 87 -2.08 4.44 -3.18
C VAL A 87 -1.83 5.95 -3.07
N VAL A 88 -0.61 6.37 -2.81
CA VAL A 88 -0.25 7.80 -2.69
C VAL A 88 -0.53 8.55 -4.00
N ILE A 89 -0.15 8.00 -5.15
CA ILE A 89 -0.38 8.62 -6.46
C ILE A 89 -1.88 8.81 -6.71
N GLU A 90 -2.68 7.79 -6.46
CA GLU A 90 -4.14 7.89 -6.68
C GLU A 90 -4.79 8.87 -5.70
N LEU A 91 -4.34 8.94 -4.45
CA LEU A 91 -4.84 9.92 -3.49
C LEU A 91 -4.43 11.36 -3.83
N LEU A 92 -3.21 11.58 -4.34
CA LEU A 92 -2.78 12.88 -4.83
C LEU A 92 -3.68 13.37 -5.97
N ARG A 93 -4.09 12.48 -6.86
CA ARG A 93 -5.05 12.80 -7.93
C ARG A 93 -6.44 13.08 -7.39
N ALA A 94 -6.96 12.18 -6.56
CA ALA A 94 -8.34 12.23 -6.11
C ALA A 94 -8.61 13.33 -5.07
N ARG A 95 -7.70 13.52 -4.11
CA ARG A 95 -7.89 14.47 -3.00
C ARG A 95 -7.29 15.85 -3.28
N HIS A 96 -6.20 15.91 -4.02
CA HIS A 96 -5.43 17.14 -4.22
C HIS A 96 -5.43 17.63 -5.67
N GLY A 97 -6.07 16.90 -6.58
CA GLY A 97 -6.25 17.29 -7.97
C GLY A 97 -4.95 17.38 -8.79
N LEU A 98 -3.88 16.71 -8.38
CA LEU A 98 -2.61 16.77 -9.07
C LEU A 98 -2.65 15.90 -10.33
N GLY A 99 -2.38 16.54 -11.49
CA GLY A 99 -2.32 15.85 -12.78
C GLY A 99 -0.92 15.44 -13.21
N ARG A 100 0.12 16.06 -12.64
CA ARG A 100 1.52 15.81 -12.99
C ARG A 100 2.26 15.33 -11.75
N ILE A 101 2.59 14.05 -11.73
CA ILE A 101 3.25 13.37 -10.62
C ILE A 101 4.44 12.61 -11.22
N ALA A 102 5.63 12.83 -10.69
CA ALA A 102 6.83 12.07 -11.03
C ALA A 102 7.05 10.95 -10.02
N TYR A 103 7.40 9.78 -10.53
CA TYR A 103 7.64 8.58 -9.75
C TYR A 103 8.88 7.83 -10.25
#